data_5930cd4fa11d52c452de3bfa0b3b2983
#
_entry.id   5930cd4fa11d52c452de3bfa0b3b2983
#
_cell.length_a   1.000
_cell.length_b   1.000
_cell.length_c   1.000
_cell.angle_alpha   90.00
_cell.angle_beta   90.00
_cell.angle_gamma   90.00
#
_symmetry.space_group_name_H-M   'P 1'
#
loop_
_entity.id
_entity.type
_entity.pdbx_description
1 polymer ?
#
loop_
_entity_poly.entity_id
_entity_poly.type
_entity_poly.pdbx_seq_one_letter_code
_entity_poly.pdbx_strand_id
1 'polypeptide(L)'
;MRDIIFDNFQNSVNDSLLRHRNILDILSKYQESQARASRAVCKAVTNCGCIKVSAEKQDLIYDENYLENLNTITSGIEGQLCDNCREVIERELGNNMFYLASLCNALGLNLYDIYLKEYL
;
A
#
# COMPACT_ATOMS: atom_id res chain seq x y z
N MET A 1 4.82 8.11 22.42
CA MET A 1 4.81 6.68 22.78
C MET A 1 5.17 5.84 21.56
N ARG A 2 6.12 4.95 21.69
CA ARG A 2 6.52 4.08 20.58
C ARG A 2 5.51 2.94 20.44
N ASP A 3 5.21 2.59 19.22
CA ASP A 3 4.33 1.46 18.94
C ASP A 3 5.17 0.20 18.79
N ILE A 4 4.97 -0.72 19.73
CA ILE A 4 5.72 -1.98 19.80
C ILE A 4 5.50 -2.82 18.54
N ILE A 5 4.31 -2.76 17.96
CA ILE A 5 3.95 -3.56 16.77
C ILE A 5 4.81 -3.12 15.58
N PHE A 6 4.92 -1.82 15.34
CA PHE A 6 5.77 -1.29 14.26
C PHE A 6 7.24 -1.61 14.49
N ASP A 7 7.73 -1.44 15.72
CA ASP A 7 9.12 -1.75 16.05
C ASP A 7 9.42 -3.23 15.90
N ASN A 8 8.51 -4.11 16.36
CA ASN A 8 8.67 -5.55 16.21
C ASN A 8 8.65 -5.96 14.74
N PHE A 9 7.77 -5.38 13.95
CA PHE A 9 7.72 -5.65 12.52
C PHE A 9 9.03 -5.25 11.85
N GLN A 10 9.52 -4.04 12.11
CA GLN A 10 10.75 -3.54 11.52
C GLN A 10 11.96 -4.39 11.90
N ASN A 11 12.05 -4.81 13.16
CA ASN A 11 13.11 -5.69 13.64
C ASN A 11 13.02 -7.09 13.03
N SER A 12 11.81 -7.64 12.92
CA SER A 12 11.59 -8.95 12.29
C SER A 12 12.00 -8.94 10.83
N VAL A 13 11.71 -7.86 10.11
CA VAL A 13 12.12 -7.70 8.72
C VAL A 13 13.65 -7.71 8.61
N ASN A 14 14.33 -7.00 9.49
CA ASN A 14 15.79 -6.96 9.50
C ASN A 14 16.38 -8.36 9.73
N ASP A 15 15.79 -9.13 10.64
CA ASP A 15 16.26 -10.50 10.96
C ASP A 15 15.96 -11.48 9.82
N SER A 16 14.87 -11.26 9.09
CA SER A 16 14.43 -12.16 8.01
C SER A 16 15.10 -11.89 6.68
N LEU A 17 15.61 -10.68 6.46
CA LEU A 17 16.21 -10.29 5.19
C LEU A 17 17.61 -10.90 5.07
N LEU A 18 17.69 -12.07 4.43
CA LEU A 18 18.95 -12.79 4.22
C LEU A 18 19.67 -12.36 2.94
N ARG A 19 18.92 -11.88 1.95
CA ARG A 19 19.42 -11.40 0.66
C ARG A 19 18.98 -9.98 0.45
N HIS A 20 19.55 -9.32 -0.55
CA HIS A 20 19.13 -7.96 -0.93
C HIS A 20 19.22 -6.96 0.22
N ARG A 21 20.32 -7.04 1.00
CA ARG A 21 20.59 -6.07 2.08
C ARG A 21 21.26 -4.80 1.56
N ASN A 22 21.74 -4.85 0.34
CA ASN A 22 22.33 -3.68 -0.32
C ASN A 22 21.23 -2.69 -0.65
N ILE A 23 21.50 -1.41 -0.44
CA ILE A 23 20.53 -0.34 -0.66
C ILE A 23 19.96 -0.36 -2.09
N LEU A 24 20.77 -0.66 -3.08
CA LEU A 24 20.34 -0.70 -4.47
C LEU A 24 19.37 -1.86 -4.70
N ASP A 25 19.65 -3.02 -4.12
CA ASP A 25 18.76 -4.17 -4.20
C ASP A 25 17.44 -3.92 -3.47
N ILE A 26 17.51 -3.30 -2.29
CA ILE A 26 16.32 -2.96 -1.52
C ILE A 26 15.42 -2.01 -2.31
N LEU A 27 15.99 -0.97 -2.90
CA LEU A 27 15.24 -0.01 -3.73
C LEU A 27 14.58 -0.70 -4.91
N SER A 28 15.32 -1.58 -5.60
CA SER A 28 14.78 -2.33 -6.74
C SER A 28 13.63 -3.25 -6.30
N LYS A 29 13.78 -3.93 -5.18
CA LYS A 29 12.75 -4.81 -4.65
C LYS A 29 11.53 -4.04 -4.15
N TYR A 30 11.74 -2.89 -3.54
CA TYR A 30 10.63 -2.02 -3.11
C TYR A 30 9.81 -1.57 -4.31
N GLN A 31 10.48 -1.11 -5.36
CA GLN A 31 9.82 -0.69 -6.59
C GLN A 31 9.09 -1.86 -7.28
N GLU A 32 9.73 -3.02 -7.36
CA GLU A 32 9.12 -4.23 -7.92
C GLU A 32 7.87 -4.63 -7.13
N SER A 33 7.93 -4.59 -5.80
CA SER A 33 6.79 -4.95 -4.95
C SER A 33 5.60 -4.03 -5.16
N GLN A 34 5.84 -2.75 -5.39
CA GLN A 34 4.77 -1.79 -5.71
C GLN A 34 4.12 -2.13 -7.05
N ALA A 35 4.93 -2.45 -8.05
CA ALA A 35 4.43 -2.85 -9.37
C ALA A 35 3.60 -4.13 -9.29
N ARG A 36 4.00 -5.08 -8.45
CA ARG A 36 3.26 -6.32 -8.23
C ARG A 36 1.90 -6.08 -7.60
N ALA A 37 1.83 -5.20 -6.60
CA ALA A 37 0.58 -4.82 -5.97
C ALA A 37 -0.37 -4.18 -7.00
N SER A 38 0.14 -3.25 -7.80
CA SER A 38 -0.63 -2.61 -8.87
C SER A 38 -1.13 -3.64 -9.89
N ARG A 39 -0.27 -4.57 -10.29
CA ARG A 39 -0.64 -5.62 -11.24
C ARG A 39 -1.72 -6.53 -10.69
N ALA A 40 -1.65 -6.86 -9.41
CA ALA A 40 -2.66 -7.70 -8.74
C ALA A 40 -4.05 -7.03 -8.82
N VAL A 41 -4.11 -5.73 -8.60
CA VAL A 41 -5.35 -4.96 -8.74
C VAL A 41 -5.84 -4.98 -10.18
N CYS A 42 -4.94 -4.73 -11.14
CA CYS A 42 -5.29 -4.78 -12.57
C CYS A 42 -5.87 -6.14 -12.96
N LYS A 43 -5.28 -7.24 -12.45
CA LYS A 43 -5.77 -8.59 -12.76
C LYS A 43 -7.11 -8.90 -12.12
N ALA A 44 -7.43 -8.29 -10.98
CA ALA A 44 -8.76 -8.42 -10.40
C ALA A 44 -9.83 -7.87 -11.34
N VAL A 45 -9.48 -6.83 -12.11
CA VAL A 45 -10.36 -6.25 -13.13
C VAL A 45 -10.35 -7.07 -14.42
N THR A 46 -9.16 -7.34 -14.95
CA THR A 46 -9.02 -7.84 -16.33
C THR A 46 -9.11 -9.36 -16.43
N ASN A 47 -8.69 -10.09 -15.42
CA ASN A 47 -8.73 -11.56 -15.43
C ASN A 47 -9.92 -12.11 -14.66
N CYS A 48 -10.12 -11.69 -13.42
CA CYS A 48 -11.19 -12.20 -12.58
C CYS A 48 -12.52 -11.51 -12.88
N GLY A 49 -12.51 -10.20 -12.97
CA GLY A 49 -13.71 -9.40 -13.18
C GLY A 49 -14.56 -9.20 -11.94
N CYS A 50 -14.05 -9.54 -10.74
CA CYS A 50 -14.79 -9.32 -9.50
C CYS A 50 -14.99 -7.84 -9.18
N ILE A 51 -14.11 -6.99 -9.68
CA ILE A 51 -14.26 -5.54 -9.63
C ILE A 51 -14.18 -4.99 -11.06
N LYS A 52 -14.79 -3.83 -11.24
CA LYS A 52 -14.84 -3.14 -12.53
C LYS A 52 -14.45 -1.69 -12.31
N VAL A 53 -13.67 -1.15 -13.23
CA VAL A 53 -13.30 0.27 -13.20
C VAL A 53 -14.38 1.08 -13.89
N SER A 54 -14.87 2.11 -13.19
CA SER A 54 -15.90 3.02 -13.69
C SER A 54 -15.51 4.43 -13.25
N ALA A 55 -14.39 4.91 -13.79
CA ALA A 55 -13.85 6.21 -13.43
C ALA A 55 -14.45 7.29 -14.33
N GLU A 56 -14.94 8.33 -13.70
CA GLU A 56 -15.54 9.46 -14.39
C GLU A 56 -14.90 10.74 -13.91
N LYS A 57 -15.13 11.83 -14.66
CA LYS A 57 -14.69 13.15 -14.25
C LYS A 57 -15.36 13.50 -12.93
N GLN A 58 -14.57 13.93 -11.96
CA GLN A 58 -15.07 14.36 -10.66
C GLN A 58 -15.26 15.86 -10.66
N ASP A 59 -16.49 16.32 -10.43
CA ASP A 59 -16.81 17.72 -10.27
C ASP A 59 -16.88 18.04 -8.78
N LEU A 60 -15.82 18.63 -8.23
CA LEU A 60 -15.79 19.09 -6.87
C LEU A 60 -16.33 20.53 -6.83
N ILE A 61 -17.47 20.71 -6.18
CA ILE A 61 -18.05 22.03 -5.94
C ILE A 61 -17.64 22.48 -4.54
N TYR A 62 -16.80 23.50 -4.47
CA TYR A 62 -16.30 24.07 -3.22
C TYR A 62 -17.31 25.10 -2.69
N ASP A 63 -18.41 24.60 -2.15
CA ASP A 63 -19.43 25.43 -1.52
C ASP A 63 -19.63 25.00 -0.06
N GLU A 64 -20.69 25.51 0.57
CA GLU A 64 -21.01 25.16 1.97
C GLU A 64 -21.31 23.66 2.17
N ASN A 65 -21.61 22.92 1.08
CA ASN A 65 -21.88 21.49 1.11
C ASN A 65 -20.65 20.66 0.68
N TYR A 66 -19.48 21.26 0.68
CA TYR A 66 -18.26 20.62 0.20
C TYR A 66 -17.98 19.27 0.86
N LEU A 67 -18.13 19.20 2.18
CA LEU A 67 -17.88 17.96 2.91
C LEU A 67 -18.91 16.87 2.59
N GLU A 68 -20.17 17.26 2.35
CA GLU A 68 -21.21 16.31 1.93
C GLU A 68 -20.94 15.80 0.52
N ASN A 69 -20.49 16.69 -0.38
CA ASN A 69 -20.15 16.33 -1.75
C ASN A 69 -18.99 15.34 -1.82
N LEU A 70 -18.04 15.40 -0.90
CA LEU A 70 -16.93 14.43 -0.84
C LEU A 70 -17.42 13.00 -0.61
N ASN A 71 -18.52 12.83 0.13
CA ASN A 71 -19.09 11.51 0.41
C ASN A 71 -19.73 10.89 -0.83
N THR A 72 -20.03 11.68 -1.85
CA THR A 72 -20.63 11.17 -3.11
C THR A 72 -19.58 10.79 -4.14
N ILE A 73 -18.30 11.12 -3.89
CA ILE A 73 -17.21 10.79 -4.78
C ILE A 73 -16.89 9.32 -4.63
N THR A 74 -16.92 8.59 -5.74
CA THR A 74 -16.61 7.16 -5.75
C THR A 74 -15.13 6.93 -6.04
N SER A 75 -14.63 5.78 -5.64
CA SER A 75 -13.26 5.36 -5.96
C SER A 75 -13.08 4.99 -7.44
N GLY A 76 -14.16 4.95 -8.21
CA GLY A 76 -14.14 4.48 -9.58
C GLY A 76 -14.15 2.96 -9.68
N ILE A 77 -14.47 2.27 -8.60
CA ILE A 77 -14.53 0.80 -8.56
C ILE A 77 -15.97 0.38 -8.28
N GLU A 78 -16.49 -0.53 -9.09
CA GLU A 78 -17.76 -1.19 -8.88
C GLU A 78 -17.51 -2.65 -8.52
N GLY A 79 -18.35 -3.20 -7.65
CA GLY A 79 -18.20 -4.57 -7.18
C GLY A 79 -17.31 -4.68 -5.95
N GLN A 80 -16.99 -5.90 -5.58
CA GLN A 80 -16.16 -6.18 -4.41
C GLN A 80 -15.14 -7.26 -4.77
N LEU A 81 -13.95 -7.14 -4.21
CA LEU A 81 -12.92 -8.15 -4.38
C LEU A 81 -13.43 -9.51 -3.91
N CYS A 82 -13.27 -10.53 -4.74
CA CYS A 82 -13.50 -11.90 -4.31
C CYS A 82 -12.42 -12.32 -3.32
N ASP A 83 -12.66 -13.42 -2.60
CA ASP A 83 -11.73 -13.87 -1.55
C ASP A 83 -10.32 -14.11 -2.11
N ASN A 84 -10.23 -14.70 -3.29
CA ASN A 84 -8.94 -15.00 -3.92
C ASN A 84 -8.17 -13.72 -4.29
N CYS A 85 -8.83 -12.77 -4.96
CA CYS A 85 -8.18 -11.52 -5.36
C CYS A 85 -7.80 -10.70 -4.14
N ARG A 86 -8.64 -10.68 -3.11
CA ARG A 86 -8.34 -10.04 -1.85
C ARG A 86 -7.05 -10.58 -1.24
N GLU A 87 -6.95 -11.90 -1.15
CA GLU A 87 -5.79 -12.57 -0.59
C GLU A 87 -4.50 -12.23 -1.35
N VAL A 88 -4.57 -12.26 -2.68
CA VAL A 88 -3.42 -11.94 -3.53
C VAL A 88 -2.99 -10.48 -3.34
N ILE A 89 -3.94 -9.56 -3.36
CA ILE A 89 -3.64 -8.12 -3.21
C ILE A 89 -3.07 -7.84 -1.81
N GLU A 90 -3.67 -8.41 -0.77
CA GLU A 90 -3.17 -8.23 0.60
C GLU A 90 -1.74 -8.74 0.73
N ARG A 91 -1.43 -9.89 0.12
CA ARG A 91 -0.08 -10.45 0.14
C ARG A 91 0.92 -9.54 -0.56
N GLU A 92 0.56 -9.01 -1.71
CA GLU A 92 1.45 -8.13 -2.47
C GLU A 92 1.66 -6.79 -1.74
N LEU A 93 0.62 -6.24 -1.12
CA LEU A 93 0.74 -5.03 -0.31
C LEU A 93 1.60 -5.29 0.94
N GLY A 94 1.43 -6.43 1.59
CA GLY A 94 2.26 -6.83 2.72
C GLY A 94 3.73 -6.96 2.33
N ASN A 95 3.99 -7.54 1.16
CA ASN A 95 5.35 -7.64 0.63
C ASN A 95 5.97 -6.25 0.38
N ASN A 96 5.17 -5.31 -0.10
CA ASN A 96 5.61 -3.93 -0.26
C ASN A 96 5.98 -3.31 1.09
N MET A 97 5.18 -3.55 2.13
CA MET A 97 5.48 -3.08 3.48
C MET A 97 6.78 -3.69 4.02
N PHE A 98 7.04 -4.96 3.70
CA PHE A 98 8.29 -5.62 4.07
C PHE A 98 9.49 -4.86 3.51
N TYR A 99 9.45 -4.50 2.23
CA TYR A 99 10.56 -3.77 1.62
C TYR A 99 10.63 -2.32 2.04
N LEU A 100 9.50 -1.70 2.39
CA LEU A 100 9.51 -0.38 3.01
C LEU A 100 10.26 -0.41 4.35
N ALA A 101 9.97 -1.40 5.17
CA ALA A 101 10.67 -1.58 6.45
C ALA A 101 12.16 -1.88 6.24
N SER A 102 12.48 -2.68 5.21
CA SER A 102 13.87 -2.98 4.82
C SER A 102 14.62 -1.70 4.45
N LEU A 103 13.97 -0.82 3.70
CA LEU A 103 14.54 0.47 3.31
C LEU A 103 14.80 1.34 4.54
N CYS A 104 13.86 1.39 5.46
CA CYS A 104 14.02 2.13 6.71
C CYS A 104 15.23 1.60 7.49
N ASN A 105 15.37 0.27 7.60
CA ASN A 105 16.50 -0.35 8.29
C ASN A 105 17.82 0.02 7.63
N ALA A 106 17.88 0.02 6.30
CA ALA A 106 19.10 0.35 5.56
C ALA A 106 19.52 1.80 5.76
N LEU A 107 18.58 2.70 5.93
CA LEU A 107 18.83 4.13 6.06
C LEU A 107 18.87 4.60 7.52
N GLY A 108 18.70 3.69 8.48
CA GLY A 108 18.67 4.06 9.89
C GLY A 108 17.44 4.87 10.28
N LEU A 109 16.33 4.65 9.59
CA LEU A 109 15.07 5.32 9.88
C LEU A 109 14.13 4.39 10.65
N ASN A 110 13.26 4.99 11.47
CA ASN A 110 12.25 4.25 12.21
C ASN A 110 10.91 4.39 11.51
N LEU A 111 10.31 3.26 11.15
CA LEU A 111 9.06 3.21 10.39
C LEU A 111 7.92 3.90 11.14
N TYR A 112 7.83 3.71 12.45
CA TYR A 112 6.79 4.32 13.27
C TYR A 112 6.92 5.85 13.29
N ASP A 113 8.14 6.36 13.37
CA ASP A 113 8.37 7.81 13.35
C ASP A 113 7.91 8.43 12.02
N ILE A 114 8.14 7.73 10.90
CA ILE A 114 7.67 8.17 9.59
C ILE A 114 6.15 8.20 9.57
N TYR A 115 5.52 7.15 10.08
CA TYR A 115 4.08 7.06 10.19
C TYR A 115 3.49 8.22 11.00
N LEU A 116 4.11 8.52 12.15
CA LEU A 116 3.65 9.61 13.01
C LEU A 116 3.76 10.97 12.32
N LYS A 117 4.84 11.22 11.59
CA LYS A 117 5.02 12.50 10.89
C LYS A 117 3.95 12.71 9.82
N GLU A 118 3.57 11.65 9.12
CA GLU A 118 2.53 11.75 8.10
C GLU A 118 1.16 11.91 8.74
N TYR A 119 0.93 11.27 9.87
CA TYR A 119 -0.35 11.30 10.56
C TYR A 119 -0.61 12.62 11.28
N LEU A 120 0.44 13.19 11.88
CA LEU A 120 0.34 14.43 12.64
C LEU A 120 0.67 15.65 11.79
#